data_fe033edc66df7d17fec574eff82988f8
#
_entry.id   fe033edc66df7d17fec574eff82988f8
#
_cell.length_a   1.000
_cell.length_b   1.000
_cell.length_c   1.000
_cell.angle_alpha   90.00
_cell.angle_beta   90.00
_cell.angle_gamma   90.00
#
_symmetry.space_group_name_H-M   'P 1'
#
loop_
_entity.id
_entity.type
_entity.pdbx_description
1 polymer ?
#
loop_
_entity_poly.entity_id
_entity_poly.type
_entity_poly.pdbx_seq_one_letter_code
_entity_poly.pdbx_strand_id
1 'polypeptide(L)'
;ARESEAGTRPRADGLKAKQMYQFDISNGTKAELYRDMEAALDALTADEPDSIANMANAAALIWQYLPDLNWAGFYRMVDGELVLGPFQGKPACIRITLGSGVCGAAAQSRETQLVEDVHAFPGHIACDAESRSELVVPIVSQGALIGVLDLDSPHEARFDAGDAAGCEALMRLLAPRLG
;
A
#
# COMPACT_ATOMS: atom_id res chain seq x y z
N ALA A 1 -19.92 7.03 -59.79
CA ALA A 1 -20.53 6.66 -58.54
C ALA A 1 -19.71 5.55 -57.90
N ARG A 2 -18.99 5.83 -56.84
CA ARG A 2 -18.35 4.82 -55.96
C ARG A 2 -18.93 5.10 -54.57
N GLU A 3 -19.78 4.19 -54.10
CA GLU A 3 -20.25 4.16 -52.73
C GLU A 3 -19.11 3.70 -51.81
N SER A 4 -18.81 4.49 -50.77
CA SER A 4 -17.87 4.16 -49.72
C SER A 4 -18.61 3.37 -48.63
N GLU A 5 -18.27 2.10 -48.50
CA GLU A 5 -18.70 1.29 -47.35
C GLU A 5 -18.01 1.79 -46.10
N ALA A 6 -18.77 2.41 -45.21
CA ALA A 6 -18.33 2.72 -43.86
C ALA A 6 -18.34 1.44 -43.01
N GLY A 7 -17.16 0.90 -42.73
CA GLY A 7 -16.99 -0.22 -41.84
C GLY A 7 -17.41 0.13 -40.43
N THR A 8 -18.48 -0.48 -39.97
CA THR A 8 -19.00 -0.43 -38.60
C THR A 8 -17.98 -1.14 -37.68
N ARG A 9 -17.29 -0.40 -36.82
CA ARG A 9 -16.51 -0.98 -35.72
C ARG A 9 -17.45 -1.72 -34.78
N PRO A 10 -17.14 -2.93 -34.34
CA PRO A 10 -17.94 -3.62 -33.34
C PRO A 10 -17.92 -2.82 -32.03
N ARG A 11 -19.11 -2.54 -31.51
CA ARG A 11 -19.29 -2.02 -30.15
C ARG A 11 -18.79 -3.10 -29.19
N ALA A 12 -17.93 -2.73 -28.25
CA ALA A 12 -17.54 -3.56 -27.14
C ALA A 12 -18.74 -3.74 -26.21
N ASP A 13 -19.59 -4.71 -26.51
CA ASP A 13 -20.60 -5.20 -25.60
C ASP A 13 -19.93 -6.09 -24.57
N GLY A 14 -20.04 -5.71 -23.30
CA GLY A 14 -19.82 -6.64 -22.19
C GLY A 14 -18.74 -6.29 -21.17
N LEU A 15 -18.62 -5.02 -20.75
CA LEU A 15 -18.18 -4.81 -19.36
C LEU A 15 -19.36 -5.23 -18.47
N LYS A 16 -19.36 -6.51 -18.04
CA LYS A 16 -20.12 -6.92 -16.86
C LYS A 16 -19.64 -5.99 -15.74
N ALA A 17 -20.53 -5.17 -15.17
CA ALA A 17 -20.24 -4.43 -13.96
C ALA A 17 -19.67 -5.45 -12.95
N LYS A 18 -18.36 -5.39 -12.68
CA LYS A 18 -17.74 -6.21 -11.64
C LYS A 18 -18.48 -5.85 -10.37
N GLN A 19 -19.06 -6.85 -9.75
CA GLN A 19 -19.78 -6.74 -8.50
C GLN A 19 -18.87 -6.03 -7.50
N MET A 20 -19.39 -5.01 -6.81
CA MET A 20 -18.63 -4.29 -5.79
C MET A 20 -18.09 -5.30 -4.78
N TYR A 21 -16.77 -5.36 -4.60
CA TYR A 21 -16.15 -6.32 -3.70
C TYR A 21 -16.60 -6.01 -2.27
N GLN A 22 -17.27 -6.97 -1.65
CA GLN A 22 -17.56 -6.99 -0.21
C GLN A 22 -16.69 -8.07 0.39
N PHE A 23 -15.83 -7.70 1.32
CA PHE A 23 -15.00 -8.63 2.07
C PHE A 23 -15.54 -8.74 3.48
N ASP A 24 -15.81 -9.96 3.93
CA ASP A 24 -16.16 -10.23 5.32
C ASP A 24 -14.87 -10.23 6.14
N ILE A 25 -14.75 -9.26 7.06
CA ILE A 25 -13.62 -9.18 7.98
C ILE A 25 -13.92 -10.17 9.12
N SER A 26 -13.16 -11.24 9.22
CA SER A 26 -13.32 -12.21 10.29
C SER A 26 -12.89 -11.63 11.64
N ASN A 27 -13.63 -11.98 12.72
CA ASN A 27 -13.24 -11.68 14.10
C ASN A 27 -12.23 -12.73 14.63
N GLY A 28 -11.39 -13.26 13.77
CA GLY A 28 -10.43 -14.30 14.08
C GLY A 28 -9.14 -13.79 14.73
N THR A 29 -8.13 -14.65 14.75
CA THR A 29 -6.77 -14.30 15.18
C THR A 29 -6.13 -13.33 14.18
N LYS A 30 -5.09 -12.60 14.61
CA LYS A 30 -4.31 -11.71 13.73
C LYS A 30 -3.80 -12.46 12.48
N ALA A 31 -3.35 -13.70 12.63
CA ALA A 31 -2.88 -14.51 11.52
C ALA A 31 -4.01 -14.86 10.51
N GLU A 32 -5.23 -15.06 10.98
CA GLU A 32 -6.41 -15.25 10.11
C GLU A 32 -6.77 -13.95 9.40
N LEU A 33 -6.76 -12.82 10.11
CA LEU A 33 -7.00 -11.50 9.53
C LEU A 33 -6.06 -11.21 8.34
N TYR A 34 -4.75 -11.44 8.51
CA TYR A 34 -3.77 -11.22 7.44
C TYR A 34 -3.92 -12.20 6.28
N ARG A 35 -4.30 -13.45 6.52
CA ARG A 35 -4.61 -14.41 5.43
C ARG A 35 -5.83 -13.99 4.63
N ASP A 36 -6.89 -13.53 5.31
CA ASP A 36 -8.10 -13.04 4.65
C ASP A 36 -7.80 -11.78 3.82
N MET A 37 -6.98 -10.89 4.37
CA MET A 37 -6.52 -9.69 3.67
C MET A 37 -5.66 -10.02 2.45
N GLU A 38 -4.75 -11.00 2.56
CA GLU A 38 -3.93 -11.48 1.44
C GLU A 38 -4.80 -12.06 0.32
N ALA A 39 -5.79 -12.89 0.65
CA ALA A 39 -6.73 -13.44 -0.33
C ALA A 39 -7.59 -12.33 -1.00
N ALA A 40 -8.02 -11.34 -0.24
CA ALA A 40 -8.76 -10.20 -0.76
C ALA A 40 -7.89 -9.33 -1.69
N LEU A 41 -6.64 -9.06 -1.30
CA LEU A 41 -5.67 -8.32 -2.11
C LEU A 41 -5.37 -9.04 -3.42
N ASP A 42 -5.17 -10.35 -3.37
CA ASP A 42 -4.95 -11.18 -4.56
C ASP A 42 -6.11 -11.07 -5.54
N ALA A 43 -7.34 -11.24 -5.04
CA ALA A 43 -8.55 -11.14 -5.86
C ALA A 43 -8.75 -9.75 -6.50
N LEU A 44 -8.35 -8.68 -5.80
CA LEU A 44 -8.47 -7.30 -6.30
C LEU A 44 -7.46 -6.97 -7.39
N THR A 45 -6.25 -7.53 -7.32
CA THR A 45 -5.09 -7.06 -8.09
C THR A 45 -4.57 -8.07 -9.12
N ALA A 46 -5.12 -9.30 -9.18
CA ALA A 46 -4.61 -10.38 -10.02
C ALA A 46 -4.59 -10.04 -11.52
N ASP A 47 -5.64 -9.39 -12.01
CA ASP A 47 -5.83 -9.07 -13.43
C ASP A 47 -5.64 -7.59 -13.76
N GLU A 48 -5.17 -6.78 -12.79
CA GLU A 48 -5.01 -5.34 -12.96
C GLU A 48 -3.54 -4.97 -13.24
N PRO A 49 -3.22 -4.44 -14.43
CA PRO A 49 -1.86 -4.06 -14.77
C PRO A 49 -1.47 -2.66 -14.26
N ASP A 50 -2.42 -1.81 -13.85
CA ASP A 50 -2.11 -0.46 -13.39
C ASP A 50 -1.65 -0.47 -11.94
N SER A 51 -0.39 -0.10 -11.72
CA SER A 51 0.22 -0.09 -10.39
C SER A 51 -0.43 0.91 -9.43
N ILE A 52 -0.94 2.04 -9.93
CA ILE A 52 -1.60 3.05 -9.09
C ILE A 52 -2.97 2.54 -8.63
N ALA A 53 -3.74 1.89 -9.51
CA ALA A 53 -5.00 1.26 -9.15
C ALA A 53 -4.79 0.16 -8.09
N ASN A 54 -3.75 -0.66 -8.25
CA ASN A 54 -3.36 -1.70 -7.30
C ASN A 54 -2.99 -1.12 -5.93
N MET A 55 -2.16 -0.07 -5.87
CA MET A 55 -1.81 0.62 -4.62
C MET A 55 -3.04 1.26 -3.96
N ALA A 56 -3.94 1.88 -4.76
CA ALA A 56 -5.14 2.53 -4.23
C ALA A 56 -6.07 1.52 -3.55
N ASN A 57 -6.32 0.38 -4.21
CA ASN A 57 -7.13 -0.69 -3.64
C ASN A 57 -6.46 -1.35 -2.43
N ALA A 58 -5.13 -1.53 -2.47
CA ALA A 58 -4.39 -2.07 -1.33
C ALA A 58 -4.45 -1.14 -0.11
N ALA A 59 -4.27 0.18 -0.29
CA ALA A 59 -4.40 1.16 0.80
C ALA A 59 -5.81 1.16 1.41
N ALA A 60 -6.85 1.11 0.57
CA ALA A 60 -8.23 1.05 1.01
C ALA A 60 -8.56 -0.25 1.77
N LEU A 61 -8.03 -1.39 1.28
CA LEU A 61 -8.21 -2.69 1.92
C LEU A 61 -7.55 -2.73 3.30
N ILE A 62 -6.29 -2.30 3.41
CA ILE A 62 -5.56 -2.22 4.67
C ILE A 62 -6.30 -1.33 5.66
N TRP A 63 -6.77 -0.16 5.21
CA TRP A 63 -7.57 0.76 6.04
C TRP A 63 -8.84 0.13 6.60
N GLN A 64 -9.51 -0.76 5.84
CA GLN A 64 -10.72 -1.45 6.28
C GLN A 64 -10.44 -2.59 7.27
N TYR A 65 -9.31 -3.30 7.08
CA TYR A 65 -8.98 -4.50 7.87
C TYR A 65 -8.26 -4.17 9.18
N LEU A 66 -7.39 -3.16 9.18
CA LEU A 66 -6.58 -2.83 10.35
C LEU A 66 -7.21 -1.67 11.13
N PRO A 67 -7.65 -1.89 12.38
CA PRO A 67 -8.16 -0.82 13.23
C PRO A 67 -7.03 0.07 13.74
N ASP A 68 -7.41 1.25 14.25
CA ASP A 68 -6.54 2.18 14.96
C ASP A 68 -5.40 2.75 14.11
N LEU A 69 -5.63 2.92 12.80
CA LEU A 69 -4.74 3.65 11.91
C LEU A 69 -5.20 5.11 11.76
N ASN A 70 -4.27 6.04 11.67
CA ASN A 70 -4.53 7.41 11.23
C ASN A 70 -3.95 7.70 9.85
N TRP A 71 -3.10 6.79 9.31
CA TRP A 71 -2.64 6.84 7.93
C TRP A 71 -2.28 5.43 7.41
N ALA A 72 -2.54 5.16 6.14
CA ALA A 72 -2.13 3.94 5.46
C ALA A 72 -1.95 4.20 3.97
N GLY A 73 -0.77 3.98 3.43
CA GLY A 73 -0.54 4.27 2.02
C GLY A 73 0.85 3.91 1.52
N PHE A 74 1.16 4.46 0.36
CA PHE A 74 2.37 4.13 -0.38
C PHE A 74 3.19 5.37 -0.68
N TYR A 75 4.50 5.23 -0.55
CA TYR A 75 5.46 6.09 -1.21
C TYR A 75 6.16 5.31 -2.32
N ARG A 76 6.20 5.86 -3.53
CA ARG A 76 6.78 5.24 -4.71
C ARG A 76 8.19 5.75 -4.94
N MET A 77 9.10 4.87 -5.40
CA MET A 77 10.44 5.28 -5.81
C MET A 77 10.37 5.97 -7.18
N VAL A 78 10.68 7.26 -7.22
CA VAL A 78 10.68 8.07 -8.45
C VAL A 78 11.96 8.93 -8.46
N ASP A 79 12.79 8.79 -9.48
CA ASP A 79 14.02 9.59 -9.67
C ASP A 79 14.94 9.65 -8.44
N GLY A 80 15.02 8.56 -7.68
CA GLY A 80 15.90 8.45 -6.51
C GLY A 80 15.33 8.95 -5.19
N GLU A 81 14.06 9.35 -5.16
CA GLU A 81 13.32 9.80 -3.97
C GLU A 81 12.03 9.00 -3.78
N LEU A 82 11.52 8.98 -2.56
CA LEU A 82 10.17 8.51 -2.27
C LEU A 82 9.16 9.64 -2.56
N VAL A 83 8.20 9.35 -3.42
CA VAL A 83 7.13 10.28 -3.79
C VAL A 83 5.79 9.73 -3.37
N LEU A 84 4.97 10.55 -2.74
CA LEU A 84 3.63 10.19 -2.27
C LEU A 84 2.83 9.49 -3.37
N GLY A 85 2.30 8.34 -3.03
CA GLY A 85 1.41 7.52 -3.84
C GLY A 85 -0.02 7.50 -3.28
N PRO A 86 -0.83 6.50 -3.65
CA PRO A 86 -2.18 6.33 -3.09
C PRO A 86 -2.15 6.07 -1.58
N PHE A 87 -3.09 6.69 -0.84
CA PHE A 87 -3.19 6.56 0.60
C PHE A 87 -4.62 6.80 1.12
N GLN A 88 -4.83 6.47 2.39
CA GLN A 88 -5.97 6.80 3.23
C GLN A 88 -5.47 7.59 4.44
N GLY A 89 -6.17 8.66 4.83
CA GLY A 89 -5.79 9.53 5.96
C GLY A 89 -5.66 10.99 5.59
N LYS A 90 -4.95 11.77 6.42
CA LYS A 90 -4.68 13.20 6.20
C LYS A 90 -3.62 13.41 5.11
N PRO A 91 -3.56 14.61 4.48
CA PRO A 91 -2.45 14.97 3.58
C PRO A 91 -1.08 14.77 4.26
N ALA A 92 -0.11 14.24 3.50
CA ALA A 92 1.20 13.85 4.00
C ALA A 92 2.34 14.51 3.22
N CYS A 93 3.58 14.23 3.61
CA CYS A 93 4.78 14.72 2.94
C CYS A 93 4.78 14.27 1.47
N ILE A 94 5.05 15.19 0.53
CA ILE A 94 5.00 14.88 -0.90
C ILE A 94 6.23 14.09 -1.33
N ARG A 95 7.42 14.42 -0.77
CA ARG A 95 8.70 13.79 -1.10
C ARG A 95 9.50 13.50 0.17
N ILE A 96 10.15 12.34 0.20
CA ILE A 96 11.01 11.91 1.29
C ILE A 96 12.33 11.41 0.71
N THR A 97 13.43 12.02 1.17
CA THR A 97 14.78 11.60 0.80
C THR A 97 15.12 10.25 1.45
N LEU A 98 15.85 9.39 0.74
CA LEU A 98 16.35 8.13 1.31
C LEU A 98 17.18 8.40 2.58
N GLY A 99 16.93 7.61 3.63
CA GLY A 99 17.58 7.78 4.93
C GLY A 99 16.93 8.81 5.86
N SER A 100 15.92 9.56 5.40
CA SER A 100 15.23 10.57 6.20
C SER A 100 13.91 10.05 6.76
N GLY A 101 13.71 10.16 8.07
CA GLY A 101 12.54 9.62 8.77
C GLY A 101 12.46 8.09 8.68
N VAL A 102 11.32 7.54 9.09
CA VAL A 102 11.13 6.07 9.11
C VAL A 102 11.00 5.52 7.69
N CYS A 103 10.19 6.14 6.84
CA CYS A 103 10.04 5.77 5.43
C CYS A 103 11.36 5.80 4.67
N GLY A 104 12.16 6.88 4.82
CA GLY A 104 13.46 6.99 4.18
C GLY A 104 14.47 5.97 4.69
N ALA A 105 14.44 5.65 5.99
CA ALA A 105 15.28 4.62 6.59
C ALA A 105 14.94 3.22 6.06
N ALA A 106 13.65 2.87 6.00
CA ALA A 106 13.18 1.61 5.42
C ALA A 106 13.60 1.47 3.95
N ALA A 107 13.43 2.53 3.18
CA ALA A 107 13.82 2.55 1.77
C ALA A 107 15.33 2.38 1.57
N GLN A 108 16.16 3.02 2.40
CA GLN A 108 17.60 2.96 2.31
C GLN A 108 18.16 1.59 2.73
N SER A 109 17.70 1.06 3.87
CA SER A 109 18.13 -0.23 4.39
C SER A 109 17.53 -1.42 3.65
N ARG A 110 16.36 -1.23 3.03
CA ARG A 110 15.49 -2.27 2.48
C ARG A 110 15.03 -3.28 3.54
N GLU A 111 14.91 -2.80 4.77
CA GLU A 111 14.44 -3.58 5.92
C GLU A 111 13.20 -2.93 6.51
N THR A 112 12.25 -3.75 6.95
CA THR A 112 11.05 -3.31 7.64
C THR A 112 11.41 -2.54 8.90
N GLN A 113 10.80 -1.36 9.07
CA GLN A 113 10.93 -0.55 10.28
C GLN A 113 9.66 -0.71 11.11
N LEU A 114 9.80 -1.24 12.31
CA LEU A 114 8.76 -1.37 13.32
C LEU A 114 9.07 -0.41 14.45
N VAL A 115 8.34 0.72 14.52
CA VAL A 115 8.63 1.81 15.43
C VAL A 115 7.51 1.93 16.46
N GLU A 116 7.82 1.63 17.72
CA GLU A 116 6.86 1.66 18.83
C GLU A 116 6.49 3.09 19.26
N ASP A 117 7.45 4.03 19.18
CA ASP A 117 7.24 5.46 19.44
C ASP A 117 8.05 6.28 18.43
N VAL A 118 7.36 6.97 17.53
CA VAL A 118 7.98 7.79 16.49
C VAL A 118 8.78 8.96 17.05
N HIS A 119 8.43 9.45 18.25
CA HIS A 119 9.16 10.54 18.90
C HIS A 119 10.55 10.11 19.41
N ALA A 120 10.75 8.82 19.62
CA ALA A 120 12.04 8.24 19.98
C ALA A 120 12.90 7.89 18.75
N PHE A 121 12.34 7.91 17.54
CA PHE A 121 13.05 7.53 16.32
C PHE A 121 14.00 8.66 15.87
N PRO A 122 15.31 8.41 15.69
CA PRO A 122 16.29 9.41 15.28
C PRO A 122 15.95 10.00 13.90
N GLY A 123 15.81 11.33 13.82
CA GLY A 123 15.50 12.00 12.55
C GLY A 123 14.06 11.83 12.06
N HIS A 124 13.14 11.46 12.96
CA HIS A 124 11.72 11.38 12.64
C HIS A 124 11.21 12.67 11.99
N ILE A 125 10.45 12.53 10.90
CA ILE A 125 9.76 13.62 10.22
C ILE A 125 8.28 13.48 10.54
N ALA A 126 7.75 14.36 11.39
CA ALA A 126 6.34 14.38 11.74
C ALA A 126 5.50 14.87 10.55
N CYS A 127 5.01 13.96 9.71
CA CYS A 127 4.02 14.27 8.68
C CYS A 127 2.60 14.43 9.28
N ASP A 128 2.29 13.72 10.36
CA ASP A 128 1.13 13.96 11.24
C ASP A 128 1.59 14.00 12.70
N ALA A 129 1.27 15.07 13.41
CA ALA A 129 1.61 15.24 14.82
C ALA A 129 0.83 14.28 15.75
N GLU A 130 -0.21 13.61 15.26
CA GLU A 130 -1.01 12.66 16.02
C GLU A 130 -0.44 11.22 15.95
N SER A 131 0.46 10.93 15.00
CA SER A 131 1.08 9.61 14.89
C SER A 131 2.01 9.34 16.08
N ARG A 132 1.88 8.14 16.67
CA ARG A 132 2.67 7.68 17.82
C ARG A 132 3.50 6.45 17.50
N SER A 133 3.00 5.53 16.67
CA SER A 133 3.75 4.38 16.18
C SER A 133 3.63 4.26 14.66
N GLU A 134 4.62 3.63 14.04
CA GLU A 134 4.73 3.53 12.59
C GLU A 134 5.29 2.17 12.18
N LEU A 135 4.75 1.61 11.11
CA LEU A 135 5.25 0.39 10.47
C LEU A 135 5.50 0.68 8.99
N VAL A 136 6.75 0.61 8.57
CA VAL A 136 7.13 0.80 7.17
C VAL A 136 7.74 -0.46 6.59
N VAL A 137 7.18 -0.94 5.48
CA VAL A 137 7.62 -2.14 4.77
C VAL A 137 8.15 -1.77 3.39
N PRO A 138 9.45 -2.02 3.08
CA PRO A 138 9.99 -1.77 1.74
C PRO A 138 9.41 -2.75 0.73
N ILE A 139 9.12 -2.23 -0.47
CA ILE A 139 8.57 -3.01 -1.59
C ILE A 139 9.69 -3.20 -2.60
N VAL A 140 10.13 -4.45 -2.74
CA VAL A 140 11.22 -4.81 -3.65
C VAL A 140 10.71 -5.79 -4.71
N SER A 141 10.89 -5.47 -5.97
CA SER A 141 10.59 -6.33 -7.11
C SER A 141 11.84 -6.52 -7.96
N GLN A 142 12.19 -7.77 -8.28
CA GLN A 142 13.36 -8.13 -9.08
C GLN A 142 14.68 -7.46 -8.63
N GLY A 143 14.83 -7.27 -7.31
CA GLY A 143 16.00 -6.62 -6.71
C GLY A 143 15.99 -5.07 -6.72
N ALA A 144 15.00 -4.46 -7.36
CA ALA A 144 14.81 -3.01 -7.36
C ALA A 144 13.81 -2.57 -6.26
N LEU A 145 14.11 -1.46 -5.58
CA LEU A 145 13.18 -0.83 -4.66
C LEU A 145 12.09 -0.12 -5.47
N ILE A 146 10.83 -0.53 -5.31
CA ILE A 146 9.65 0.07 -5.97
C ILE A 146 9.08 1.23 -5.13
N GLY A 147 9.18 1.11 -3.82
CA GLY A 147 8.64 2.06 -2.87
C GLY A 147 8.56 1.47 -1.47
N VAL A 148 7.70 2.05 -0.64
CA VAL A 148 7.39 1.54 0.69
C VAL A 148 5.87 1.55 0.92
N LEU A 149 5.37 0.60 1.70
CA LEU A 149 4.10 0.68 2.40
C LEU A 149 4.37 1.35 3.74
N ASP A 150 3.55 2.32 4.10
CA ASP A 150 3.64 3.09 5.33
C ASP A 150 2.31 3.06 6.07
N LEU A 151 2.35 2.72 7.35
CA LEU A 151 1.19 2.65 8.25
C LEU A 151 1.51 3.42 9.53
N ASP A 152 0.64 4.39 9.87
CA ASP A 152 0.71 5.15 11.11
C ASP A 152 -0.46 4.84 12.03
N SER A 153 -0.21 4.96 13.32
CA SER A 153 -1.24 4.88 14.36
C SER A 153 -1.08 5.99 15.42
N PRO A 154 -2.20 6.51 15.96
CA PRO A 154 -2.18 7.46 17.08
C PRO A 154 -1.86 6.79 18.42
N HIS A 155 -1.66 5.47 18.44
CA HIS A 155 -1.33 4.69 19.64
C HIS A 155 0.13 4.23 19.60
N GLU A 156 0.82 4.34 20.74
CA GLU A 156 2.15 3.75 20.91
C GLU A 156 2.08 2.22 20.80
N ALA A 157 3.11 1.62 20.21
CA ALA A 157 3.25 0.18 20.08
C ALA A 157 2.00 -0.52 19.49
N ARG A 158 1.27 0.16 18.57
CA ARG A 158 0.11 -0.43 17.89
C ARG A 158 0.50 -1.63 17.04
N PHE A 159 1.66 -1.55 16.40
CA PHE A 159 2.16 -2.60 15.54
C PHE A 159 3.10 -3.52 16.29
N ASP A 160 3.03 -4.82 15.99
CA ASP A 160 3.92 -5.84 16.52
C ASP A 160 4.58 -6.68 15.39
N ALA A 161 5.38 -7.66 15.76
CA ALA A 161 6.04 -8.54 14.79
C ALA A 161 5.05 -9.31 13.89
N GLY A 162 3.83 -9.57 14.37
CA GLY A 162 2.78 -10.20 13.57
C GLY A 162 2.24 -9.25 12.49
N ASP A 163 2.10 -7.96 12.80
CA ASP A 163 1.73 -6.93 11.82
C ASP A 163 2.84 -6.77 10.76
N ALA A 164 4.10 -6.71 11.20
CA ALA A 164 5.24 -6.62 10.29
C ALA A 164 5.27 -7.82 9.31
N ALA A 165 5.19 -9.04 9.82
CA ALA A 165 5.20 -10.25 9.00
C ALA A 165 4.01 -10.32 8.03
N GLY A 166 2.82 -9.90 8.49
CA GLY A 166 1.61 -9.84 7.67
C GLY A 166 1.73 -8.82 6.54
N CYS A 167 2.16 -7.59 6.85
CA CYS A 167 2.37 -6.55 5.84
C CYS A 167 3.49 -6.93 4.84
N GLU A 168 4.56 -7.58 5.29
CA GLU A 168 5.59 -8.11 4.39
C GLU A 168 5.03 -9.18 3.43
N ALA A 169 4.12 -10.04 3.90
CA ALA A 169 3.46 -11.02 3.04
C ALA A 169 2.60 -10.34 1.98
N LEU A 170 1.80 -9.33 2.36
CA LEU A 170 1.02 -8.52 1.43
C LEU A 170 1.91 -7.84 0.38
N MET A 171 3.04 -7.27 0.81
CA MET A 171 3.94 -6.59 -0.13
C MET A 171 4.69 -7.56 -1.04
N ARG A 172 5.04 -8.76 -0.59
CA ARG A 172 5.58 -9.82 -1.47
C ARG A 172 4.59 -10.25 -2.56
N LEU A 173 3.30 -10.33 -2.23
CA LEU A 173 2.25 -10.63 -3.21
C LEU A 173 2.06 -9.48 -4.21
N LEU A 174 2.07 -8.24 -3.72
CA LEU A 174 1.76 -7.05 -4.52
C LEU A 174 2.93 -6.60 -5.40
N ALA A 175 4.18 -6.73 -4.95
CA ALA A 175 5.37 -6.20 -5.60
C ALA A 175 5.50 -6.54 -7.10
N PRO A 176 5.24 -7.79 -7.58
CA PRO A 176 5.28 -8.11 -9.00
C PRO A 176 4.22 -7.40 -9.85
N ARG A 177 3.22 -6.79 -9.21
CA ARG A 177 2.08 -6.11 -9.84
C ARG A 177 2.24 -4.58 -9.82
N LEU A 178 3.38 -4.10 -9.34
CA LEU A 178 3.67 -2.67 -9.21
C LEU A 178 4.79 -2.18 -10.14
N GLY A 179 5.57 -3.10 -10.74
CA GLY A 179 6.66 -2.72 -11.65
C GLY A 179 7.42 -3.90 -12.19
#